data_85f28ef59c98db2216ee026b67403b74
#
_entry.id   85f28ef59c98db2216ee026b67403b74
#
_cell.length_a   1.000
_cell.length_b   1.000
_cell.length_c   1.000
_cell.angle_alpha   90.00
_cell.angle_beta   90.00
_cell.angle_gamma   90.00
#
_symmetry.space_group_name_H-M   'P 1'
#
loop_
_entity.id
_entity.type
_entity.pdbx_description
1 polymer ?
#
loop_
_entity_poly.entity_id
_entity_poly.type
_entity_poly.pdbx_seq_one_letter_code
_entity_poly.pdbx_strand_id
1 'polypeptide(L)'
;AAIGQGVVDIYSGNDDQIVPILALGGVGVISVLSNVAPTQTHEICQKFFDGDVAGSRQMQLDAMDLCNALFCEVNPIPVKTALNMMGMGAGAFRMPLCEMEEANAKRLEKALKDYGVL
;
A
#
# COMPACT_ATOMS: atom_id res chain seq x y z
N ALA A 1 10.51 -20.85 -9.32
CA ALA A 1 11.92 -20.71 -9.02
C ALA A 1 12.72 -20.21 -10.22
N ALA A 2 12.53 -20.77 -11.42
CA ALA A 2 13.21 -20.26 -12.63
C ALA A 2 12.65 -18.89 -13.08
N ILE A 3 11.38 -18.60 -12.81
CA ILE A 3 10.74 -17.31 -13.07
C ILE A 3 11.33 -16.28 -12.09
N GLY A 4 11.75 -15.12 -12.60
CA GLY A 4 12.38 -14.06 -11.80
C GLY A 4 13.90 -14.16 -11.70
N GLN A 5 14.52 -15.19 -12.29
CA GLN A 5 15.99 -15.30 -12.35
C GLN A 5 16.56 -14.68 -13.65
N GLY A 6 16.18 -13.44 -13.93
CA GLY A 6 16.60 -12.71 -15.13
C GLY A 6 15.80 -13.02 -16.40
N VAL A 7 14.74 -13.82 -16.31
CA VAL A 7 13.85 -14.16 -17.44
C VAL A 7 12.59 -13.31 -17.41
N VAL A 8 12.03 -13.06 -16.21
CA VAL A 8 10.83 -12.27 -16.00
C VAL A 8 11.02 -11.42 -14.75
N ASP A 9 10.67 -10.15 -14.83
CA ASP A 9 10.64 -9.27 -13.67
C ASP A 9 9.40 -9.56 -12.82
N ILE A 10 9.60 -9.70 -11.50
CA ILE A 10 8.53 -9.98 -10.55
C ILE A 10 8.27 -8.75 -9.69
N TYR A 11 7.02 -8.34 -9.64
CA TYR A 11 6.52 -7.26 -8.77
C TYR A 11 5.58 -7.84 -7.72
N SER A 12 5.64 -7.30 -6.50
CA SER A 12 4.60 -7.58 -5.51
C SER A 12 3.28 -6.95 -5.95
N GLY A 13 2.19 -7.70 -5.88
CA GLY A 13 0.83 -7.18 -6.08
C GLY A 13 0.14 -6.76 -4.79
N ASN A 14 0.78 -6.95 -3.63
CA ASN A 14 0.25 -6.63 -2.31
C ASN A 14 1.24 -5.75 -1.53
N ASP A 15 0.76 -4.67 -0.95
CA ASP A 15 1.58 -3.72 -0.21
C ASP A 15 2.15 -4.29 1.10
N ASP A 16 1.50 -5.28 1.69
CA ASP A 16 1.97 -5.97 2.88
C ASP A 16 3.10 -6.99 2.62
N GLN A 17 3.47 -7.19 1.38
CA GLN A 17 4.47 -8.17 0.94
C GLN A 17 5.64 -7.56 0.15
N ILE A 18 5.83 -6.26 0.22
CA ILE A 18 6.89 -5.58 -0.57
C ILE A 18 8.26 -6.15 -0.22
N VAL A 19 8.66 -6.06 1.03
CA VAL A 19 9.99 -6.51 1.49
C VAL A 19 10.19 -8.02 1.29
N PRO A 20 9.26 -8.90 1.64
CA PRO A 20 9.39 -10.33 1.35
C PRO A 20 9.61 -10.65 -0.14
N ILE A 21 8.88 -9.99 -1.03
CA ILE A 21 9.03 -10.21 -2.47
C ILE A 21 10.38 -9.66 -2.97
N LEU A 22 10.81 -8.49 -2.51
CA LEU A 22 12.13 -7.95 -2.83
C LEU A 22 13.25 -8.91 -2.35
N ALA A 23 13.09 -9.50 -1.17
CA ALA A 23 14.04 -10.45 -0.60
C ALA A 23 14.17 -11.73 -1.45
N LEU A 24 13.13 -12.12 -2.17
CA LEU A 24 13.11 -13.27 -3.07
C LEU A 24 13.54 -12.92 -4.51
N GLY A 25 13.99 -11.71 -4.76
CA GLY A 25 14.46 -11.26 -6.07
C GLY A 25 13.46 -10.45 -6.88
N GLY A 26 12.37 -10.00 -6.26
CA GLY A 26 11.43 -9.07 -6.89
C GLY A 26 12.07 -7.71 -7.16
N VAL A 27 11.51 -6.96 -8.10
CA VAL A 27 12.08 -5.69 -8.58
C VAL A 27 11.22 -4.48 -8.20
N GLY A 28 10.09 -4.68 -7.54
CA GLY A 28 9.24 -3.58 -7.12
C GLY A 28 7.85 -4.03 -6.68
N VAL A 29 6.92 -3.09 -6.66
CA VAL A 29 5.54 -3.28 -6.24
C VAL A 29 4.57 -2.55 -7.17
N ILE A 30 3.43 -3.16 -7.42
CA ILE A 30 2.25 -2.51 -7.99
C ILE A 30 1.33 -2.24 -6.80
N SER A 31 1.23 -0.98 -6.40
CA SER A 31 0.83 -0.59 -5.05
C SER A 31 -0.47 0.19 -5.01
N VAL A 32 -1.34 -0.15 -4.07
CA VAL A 32 -2.50 0.65 -3.64
C VAL A 32 -2.05 1.72 -2.62
N LEU A 33 -1.18 1.35 -1.69
CA LEU A 33 -0.60 2.25 -0.67
C LEU A 33 0.03 3.50 -1.31
N SER A 34 0.68 3.35 -2.45
CA SER A 34 1.35 4.45 -3.15
C SER A 34 0.40 5.58 -3.58
N ASN A 35 -0.90 5.35 -3.65
CA ASN A 35 -1.87 6.41 -3.93
C ASN A 35 -1.99 7.41 -2.77
N VAL A 36 -1.87 6.94 -1.53
CA VAL A 36 -2.00 7.76 -0.31
C VAL A 36 -0.65 8.09 0.33
N ALA A 37 0.38 7.29 0.08
CA ALA A 37 1.73 7.44 0.63
C ALA A 37 2.81 7.10 -0.41
N PRO A 38 2.91 7.89 -1.51
CA PRO A 38 3.83 7.57 -2.62
C PRO A 38 5.29 7.61 -2.20
N THR A 39 5.70 8.60 -1.43
CA THR A 39 7.09 8.75 -0.97
C THR A 39 7.51 7.58 -0.10
N GLN A 40 6.70 7.21 0.87
CA GLN A 40 6.98 6.12 1.79
C GLN A 40 7.04 4.77 1.07
N THR A 41 6.12 4.54 0.13
CA THR A 41 6.12 3.31 -0.68
C THR A 41 7.39 3.21 -1.54
N HIS A 42 7.78 4.30 -2.18
CA HIS A 42 9.03 4.38 -2.93
C HIS A 42 10.24 4.10 -2.03
N GLU A 43 10.29 4.70 -0.86
CA GLU A 43 11.41 4.54 0.08
C GLU A 43 11.54 3.11 0.62
N ILE A 44 10.46 2.37 0.81
CA ILE A 44 10.52 0.95 1.18
C ILE A 44 11.36 0.19 0.16
N CYS A 45 11.08 0.36 -1.13
CA CYS A 45 11.82 -0.28 -2.20
C CYS A 45 13.26 0.26 -2.30
N GLN A 46 13.43 1.56 -2.28
CA GLN A 46 14.73 2.20 -2.48
C GLN A 46 15.72 1.84 -1.37
N LYS A 47 15.30 1.87 -0.11
CA LYS A 47 16.14 1.44 1.01
C LYS A 47 16.59 -0.01 0.88
N PHE A 48 15.70 -0.89 0.42
CA PHE A 48 16.05 -2.29 0.18
C PHE A 48 17.15 -2.39 -0.88
N PHE A 49 17.00 -1.73 -2.01
CA PHE A 49 17.98 -1.75 -3.11
C PHE A 49 19.29 -1.08 -2.72
N ASP A 50 19.28 -0.09 -1.87
CA ASP A 50 20.47 0.60 -1.34
C ASP A 50 21.23 -0.22 -0.26
N GLY A 51 20.68 -1.38 0.12
CA GLY A 51 21.26 -2.24 1.15
C GLY A 51 20.80 -1.97 2.58
N ASP A 52 19.96 -0.95 2.80
CA ASP A 52 19.32 -0.68 4.11
C ASP A 52 18.08 -1.55 4.30
N VAL A 53 18.29 -2.86 4.41
CA VAL A 53 17.20 -3.83 4.59
C VAL A 53 16.47 -3.63 5.90
N ALA A 54 17.18 -3.27 6.97
CA ALA A 54 16.58 -3.01 8.27
C ALA A 54 15.64 -1.79 8.23
N GLY A 55 16.04 -0.71 7.56
CA GLY A 55 15.19 0.48 7.37
C GLY A 55 13.98 0.20 6.49
N SER A 56 14.16 -0.53 5.40
CA SER A 56 13.07 -0.98 4.52
C SER A 56 12.06 -1.82 5.28
N ARG A 57 12.53 -2.78 6.06
CA ARG A 57 11.67 -3.65 6.90
C ARG A 57 10.88 -2.83 7.91
N GLN A 58 11.50 -1.88 8.60
CA GLN A 58 10.82 -1.06 9.58
C GLN A 58 9.71 -0.22 8.92
N MET A 59 9.99 0.40 7.79
CA MET A 59 8.97 1.16 7.04
C MET A 59 7.82 0.26 6.56
N GLN A 60 8.10 -0.97 6.14
CA GLN A 60 7.07 -1.95 5.81
C GLN A 60 6.19 -2.27 7.01
N LEU A 61 6.79 -2.50 8.17
CA LEU A 61 6.06 -2.80 9.41
C LEU A 61 5.21 -1.61 9.87
N ASP A 62 5.73 -0.40 9.78
CA ASP A 62 5.02 0.83 10.13
C ASP A 62 3.78 1.06 9.25
N ALA A 63 3.81 0.58 8.01
CA ALA A 63 2.71 0.72 7.06
C ALA A 63 1.64 -0.38 7.17
N MET A 64 1.85 -1.43 7.98
CA MET A 64 0.98 -2.62 7.97
C MET A 64 -0.47 -2.31 8.35
N ASP A 65 -0.69 -1.49 9.38
CA ASP A 65 -2.06 -1.15 9.80
C ASP A 65 -2.80 -0.38 8.72
N LEU A 66 -2.12 0.54 8.03
CA LEU A 66 -2.70 1.27 6.91
C LEU A 66 -2.96 0.34 5.72
N CYS A 67 -2.04 -0.56 5.39
CA CYS A 67 -2.25 -1.57 4.35
C CYS A 67 -3.49 -2.41 4.64
N ASN A 68 -3.63 -2.89 5.87
CA ASN A 68 -4.78 -3.68 6.28
C ASN A 68 -6.10 -2.89 6.18
N ALA A 69 -6.08 -1.61 6.55
CA ALA A 69 -7.25 -0.74 6.43
C ALA A 69 -7.63 -0.46 4.97
N LEU A 70 -6.64 -0.32 4.08
CA LEU A 70 -6.87 -0.11 2.64
C LEU A 70 -7.46 -1.34 1.94
N PHE A 71 -7.42 -2.50 2.55
CA PHE A 71 -7.96 -3.74 2.02
C PHE A 71 -9.08 -4.35 2.88
N CYS A 72 -9.63 -3.60 3.85
CA CYS A 72 -10.71 -4.09 4.72
C CYS A 72 -12.06 -4.23 4.01
N GLU A 73 -12.22 -3.62 2.86
CA GLU A 73 -13.33 -3.79 1.92
C GLU A 73 -12.78 -3.97 0.50
N VAL A 74 -13.65 -4.26 -0.45
CA VAL A 74 -13.24 -4.49 -1.85
C VAL A 74 -12.47 -3.28 -2.40
N ASN A 75 -11.26 -3.53 -2.90
CA ASN A 75 -10.48 -2.53 -3.62
C ASN A 75 -11.23 -2.14 -4.94
N PRO A 76 -11.37 -0.86 -5.30
CA PRO A 76 -10.69 0.32 -4.75
C PRO A 76 -11.50 1.15 -3.73
N ILE A 77 -12.50 0.58 -3.08
CA ILE A 77 -13.37 1.34 -2.17
C ILE A 77 -12.56 2.04 -1.06
N PRO A 78 -11.70 1.35 -0.27
CA PRO A 78 -10.96 2.04 0.79
C PRO A 78 -10.00 3.11 0.28
N VAL A 79 -9.25 2.86 -0.79
CA VAL A 79 -8.28 3.84 -1.29
C VAL A 79 -8.94 5.09 -1.85
N LYS A 80 -10.08 4.96 -2.54
CA LYS A 80 -10.85 6.12 -3.00
C LYS A 80 -11.40 6.92 -1.83
N THR A 81 -11.91 6.25 -0.82
CA THR A 81 -12.38 6.88 0.42
C THR A 81 -11.24 7.62 1.12
N ALA A 82 -10.06 7.00 1.21
CA ALA A 82 -8.87 7.64 1.78
C ALA A 82 -8.47 8.91 1.02
N LEU A 83 -8.43 8.86 -0.30
CA LEU A 83 -8.10 10.02 -1.13
C LEU A 83 -9.13 11.16 -0.95
N ASN A 84 -10.41 10.83 -0.83
CA ASN A 84 -11.44 11.83 -0.54
C ASN A 84 -11.25 12.45 0.86
N MET A 85 -10.92 11.64 1.88
CA MET A 85 -10.58 12.14 3.23
C MET A 85 -9.37 13.07 3.21
N MET A 86 -8.39 12.79 2.35
CA MET A 86 -7.19 13.63 2.16
C MET A 86 -7.45 14.88 1.30
N GLY A 87 -8.66 15.10 0.83
CA GLY A 87 -9.03 16.26 0.01
C GLY A 87 -8.60 16.17 -1.46
N MET A 88 -8.26 14.99 -1.95
CA MET A 88 -7.78 14.79 -3.33
C MET A 88 -8.90 14.60 -4.37
N GLY A 89 -10.16 14.56 -3.94
CA GLY A 89 -11.29 14.58 -4.86
C GLY A 89 -11.39 13.36 -5.78
N ALA A 90 -11.22 12.15 -5.24
CA ALA A 90 -11.31 10.90 -6.00
C ALA A 90 -12.74 10.61 -6.52
N GLY A 91 -13.72 11.36 -6.04
CA GLY A 91 -15.11 11.29 -6.51
C GLY A 91 -15.94 10.17 -5.89
N ALA A 92 -17.12 9.98 -6.45
CA ALA A 92 -18.08 8.97 -6.03
C ALA A 92 -17.77 7.60 -6.63
N PHE A 93 -18.44 6.58 -6.11
CA PHE A 93 -18.34 5.21 -6.62
C PHE A 93 -19.37 4.95 -7.71
N ARG A 94 -18.97 4.16 -8.71
CA ARG A 94 -19.90 3.61 -9.70
C ARG A 94 -20.27 2.18 -9.30
N MET A 95 -21.55 1.82 -9.51
CA MET A 95 -21.99 0.43 -9.29
C MET A 95 -21.13 -0.57 -10.10
N PRO A 96 -20.82 -1.75 -9.56
CA PRO A 96 -21.32 -2.34 -8.32
C PRO A 96 -20.62 -1.85 -7.04
N LEU A 97 -19.66 -0.92 -7.11
CA LEU A 97 -19.02 -0.35 -5.96
C LEU A 97 -19.96 0.58 -5.21
N CYS A 98 -19.79 0.71 -3.93
CA CYS A 98 -20.57 1.58 -3.07
C CYS A 98 -19.67 2.24 -2.01
N GLU A 99 -20.24 3.13 -1.21
CA GLU A 99 -19.50 3.76 -0.11
C GLU A 99 -19.16 2.74 0.98
N MET A 100 -18.06 3.02 1.70
CA MET A 100 -17.61 2.21 2.82
C MET A 100 -18.65 2.18 3.93
N GLU A 101 -18.71 1.05 4.64
CA GLU A 101 -19.39 0.97 5.92
C GLU A 101 -18.75 1.93 6.92
N GLU A 102 -19.59 2.56 7.76
CA GLU A 102 -19.14 3.61 8.70
C GLU A 102 -18.01 3.14 9.63
N ALA A 103 -18.12 1.93 10.17
CA ALA A 103 -17.10 1.36 11.07
C ALA A 103 -15.75 1.21 10.35
N ASN A 104 -15.76 0.74 9.11
CA ASN A 104 -14.55 0.59 8.30
C ASN A 104 -13.98 1.95 7.86
N ALA A 105 -14.83 2.92 7.56
CA ALA A 105 -14.41 4.28 7.25
C ALA A 105 -13.69 4.93 8.46
N LYS A 106 -14.20 4.75 9.67
CA LYS A 106 -13.55 5.22 10.90
C LYS A 106 -12.21 4.52 11.16
N ARG A 107 -12.14 3.22 10.90
CA ARG A 107 -10.89 2.46 10.98
C ARG A 107 -9.86 2.99 10.01
N LEU A 108 -10.26 3.24 8.77
CA LEU A 108 -9.39 3.80 7.72
C LEU A 108 -8.89 5.19 8.11
N GLU A 109 -9.77 6.07 8.55
CA GLU A 109 -9.42 7.42 8.99
C GLU A 109 -8.39 7.39 10.12
N LYS A 110 -8.61 6.52 11.12
CA LYS A 110 -7.66 6.34 12.22
C LYS A 110 -6.29 5.87 11.70
N ALA A 111 -6.27 4.88 10.82
CA ALA A 111 -5.01 4.35 10.25
C ALA A 111 -4.26 5.42 9.45
N LEU A 112 -4.95 6.25 8.67
CA LEU A 112 -4.35 7.36 7.93
C LEU A 112 -3.73 8.41 8.88
N LYS A 113 -4.43 8.75 9.96
CA LYS A 113 -3.93 9.69 10.98
C LYS A 113 -2.73 9.12 11.74
N ASP A 114 -2.82 7.88 12.18
CA ASP A 114 -1.74 7.22 12.92
C ASP A 114 -0.47 7.07 12.05
N TYR A 115 -0.65 6.85 10.76
CA TYR A 115 0.47 6.79 9.80
C TYR A 115 1.03 8.18 9.42
N GLY A 116 0.26 9.24 9.64
CA GLY A 116 0.68 10.63 9.43
C GLY A 116 0.45 11.18 8.03
N VAL A 117 -0.47 10.62 7.26
CA VAL A 117 -0.84 11.11 5.91
C VAL A 117 -2.17 11.87 5.90
N LEU A 118 -2.86 11.92 7.03
CA LEU A 118 -4.10 12.68 7.23
C LEU A 118 -4.01 13.54 8.49
#